data_802e99da77ee96354f8ccd53455e9af6
#
_entry.id   802e99da77ee96354f8ccd53455e9af6
#
_cell.length_a   1.000
_cell.length_b   1.000
_cell.length_c   1.000
_cell.angle_alpha   90.00
_cell.angle_beta   90.00
_cell.angle_gamma   90.00
#
_symmetry.space_group_name_H-M   'P 1'
#
loop_
_entity.id
_entity.type
_entity.pdbx_description
1 polymer ?
#
loop_
_entity_poly.entity_id
_entity_poly.type
_entity_poly.pdbx_seq_one_letter_code
_entity_poly.pdbx_strand_id
1 'polypeptide(L)' 'MKVTYDPEVDVLRILLSDSPVSESDEDKPGVILDYDKEGNVVGLEILEASKRITNPRSVEYAVTG' A
#
# COMPACT_ATOMS: atom_id res chain seq x y z
N MET A 1 -3.29 8.73 6.72
CA MET A 1 -3.28 7.55 5.85
C MET A 1 -4.08 7.81 4.59
N LYS A 2 -3.58 7.39 3.47
CA LYS A 2 -4.27 7.58 2.20
C LYS A 2 -4.26 6.27 1.42
N VAL A 3 -5.42 5.85 0.94
CA VAL A 3 -5.57 4.64 0.14
C VAL A 3 -6.00 5.04 -1.27
N THR A 4 -5.26 4.57 -2.27
CA THR A 4 -5.54 4.88 -3.67
C THR A 4 -5.54 3.58 -4.48
N TYR A 5 -6.57 3.39 -5.27
CA TYR A 5 -6.61 2.30 -6.22
C TYR A 5 -6.62 2.87 -7.63
N ASP A 6 -5.68 2.42 -8.45
CA ASP A 6 -5.59 2.81 -9.86
C ASP A 6 -6.03 1.61 -10.71
N PRO A 7 -7.25 1.64 -11.26
CA PRO A 7 -7.74 0.51 -12.05
C PRO A 7 -7.05 0.34 -13.39
N GLU A 8 -6.40 1.37 -13.91
CA GLU A 8 -5.72 1.30 -15.19
C GLU A 8 -4.50 0.39 -15.13
N VAL A 9 -3.75 0.45 -14.04
CA VAL A 9 -2.57 -0.39 -13.81
C VAL A 9 -2.82 -1.49 -12.78
N ASP A 10 -4.00 -1.50 -12.18
CA ASP A 10 -4.43 -2.50 -11.19
C ASP A 10 -3.50 -2.52 -9.97
N VAL A 11 -3.23 -1.34 -9.42
CA VAL A 11 -2.36 -1.17 -8.24
C VAL A 11 -3.12 -0.49 -7.12
N LEU A 12 -3.09 -1.10 -5.94
CA LEU A 12 -3.57 -0.47 -4.71
C LEU A 12 -2.36 0.08 -3.97
N ARG A 13 -2.43 1.34 -3.56
CA ARG A 13 -1.37 2.00 -2.79
C ARG A 13 -1.91 2.52 -1.48
N ILE A 14 -1.19 2.27 -0.40
CA ILE A 14 -1.53 2.79 0.92
C ILE A 14 -0.35 3.62 1.44
N LEU A 15 -0.61 4.89 1.72
CA LEU A 15 0.36 5.78 2.37
C LEU A 15 0.03 5.82 3.85
N LEU A 16 0.93 5.31 4.67
CA LEU A 16 0.73 5.23 6.12
C LEU A 16 1.27 6.45 6.85
N SER A 17 2.25 7.11 6.25
CA SER A 17 2.97 8.22 6.86
C SER A 17 3.36 9.24 5.81
N ASP A 18 3.59 10.48 6.24
CA ASP A 18 4.06 11.57 5.36
C ASP A 18 5.58 11.58 5.22
N SER A 19 6.28 10.70 5.93
CA SER A 19 7.74 10.63 5.84
C SER A 19 8.19 10.27 4.44
N PRO A 20 9.25 10.89 3.93
CA PRO A 20 9.77 10.56 2.61
C PRO A 20 10.24 9.11 2.52
N VAL A 21 10.01 8.49 1.37
CA VAL A 21 10.46 7.13 1.11
C VAL A 21 11.97 7.16 0.86
N SER A 22 12.71 6.36 1.61
CA SER A 22 14.15 6.18 1.43
C SER A 22 14.48 4.92 0.63
N GLU A 23 13.75 3.84 0.87
CA GLU A 23 13.94 2.56 0.20
C GLU A 23 12.60 1.90 -0.06
N SER A 24 12.53 1.11 -1.12
CA SER A 24 11.38 0.26 -1.42
C SER A 24 11.88 -1.15 -1.64
N ASP A 25 11.13 -2.13 -1.15
CA ASP A 25 11.52 -3.53 -1.24
C ASP A 25 10.30 -4.37 -1.62
N GLU A 26 10.46 -5.20 -2.63
CA GLU A 26 9.43 -6.17 -3.01
C GLU A 26 9.59 -7.39 -2.13
N ASP A 27 8.94 -7.37 -0.96
CA ASP A 27 9.04 -8.42 0.05
C ASP A 27 8.58 -9.78 -0.48
N LYS A 28 7.43 -9.76 -1.17
CA LYS A 28 6.90 -10.93 -1.87
C LYS A 28 6.48 -10.49 -3.26
N PRO A 29 6.41 -11.38 -4.23
CA PRO A 29 6.01 -10.98 -5.59
C PRO A 29 4.71 -10.17 -5.56
N GLY A 30 4.78 -8.95 -6.06
CA GLY A 30 3.63 -8.06 -6.15
C GLY A 30 3.28 -7.30 -4.88
N VAL A 31 4.08 -7.42 -3.81
CA VAL A 31 3.89 -6.68 -2.56
C VAL A 31 5.13 -5.85 -2.29
N ILE A 32 5.01 -4.54 -2.43
CA ILE A 32 6.11 -3.61 -2.29
C ILE A 32 5.93 -2.83 -0.98
N LEU A 33 6.95 -2.82 -0.14
CA LEU A 33 6.98 -2.04 1.10
C LEU A 33 7.91 -0.85 0.92
N ASP A 34 7.45 0.32 1.32
CA ASP A 34 8.22 1.56 1.27
C ASP A 34 8.67 1.92 2.69
N TYR A 35 9.96 2.24 2.85
CA TYR A 35 10.56 2.52 4.15
C TYR A 35 11.14 3.92 4.19
N ASP A 36 11.13 4.55 5.36
CA ASP A 36 11.83 5.80 5.60
C ASP A 36 13.29 5.52 6.00
N LYS A 37 14.01 6.59 6.34
CA LYS A 37 15.43 6.49 6.72
C LYS A 37 15.67 5.66 8.00
N GLU A 38 14.69 5.62 8.88
CA GLU A 38 14.77 4.89 10.14
C GLU A 38 14.30 3.43 9.99
N GLY A 39 13.90 3.03 8.79
CA GLY A 39 13.42 1.68 8.54
C GLY A 39 11.96 1.44 8.89
N ASN A 40 11.19 2.49 9.13
CA ASN A 40 9.76 2.36 9.35
C ASN A 40 9.04 2.17 8.02
N VAL A 41 8.01 1.31 8.01
CA VAL A 41 7.15 1.17 6.83
C VAL A 41 6.25 2.40 6.73
N VAL A 42 6.39 3.15 5.66
CA VAL A 42 5.62 4.38 5.44
C VAL A 42 4.58 4.23 4.33
N GLY A 43 4.64 3.16 3.58
CA GLY A 43 3.67 2.88 2.53
C GLY A 43 3.79 1.46 2.03
N LEU A 44 2.78 1.04 1.28
CA LEU A 44 2.82 -0.25 0.61
C LEU A 44 2.04 -0.19 -0.69
N GLU A 45 2.40 -1.06 -1.63
CA GLU A 45 1.73 -1.18 -2.92
C GLU A 45 1.45 -2.65 -3.21
N ILE A 46 0.24 -2.91 -3.68
CA ILE A 46 -0.18 -4.25 -4.09
C ILE A 46 -0.40 -4.22 -5.59
N LEU A 47 0.42 -4.96 -6.32
CA LEU A 47 0.31 -5.11 -7.77
C LEU A 47 -0.73 -6.18 -8.09
N GLU A 48 -1.38 -6.07 -9.24
CA GLU A 48 -2.47 -6.97 -9.62
C GLU A 48 -3.54 -7.05 -8.53
N ALA A 49 -3.93 -5.90 -8.02
CA ALA A 49 -4.78 -5.81 -6.83
C ALA A 49 -6.13 -6.50 -7.00
N SER A 50 -6.71 -6.46 -8.20
CA SER A 50 -8.01 -7.10 -8.44
C SER A 50 -7.97 -8.61 -8.29
N LYS A 51 -6.78 -9.20 -8.43
CA LYS A 51 -6.58 -10.65 -8.29
C LYS A 51 -6.24 -11.07 -6.87
N ARG A 52 -5.86 -10.12 -6.03
CA ARG A 52 -5.34 -10.40 -4.68
C ARG A 52 -6.26 -9.89 -3.58
N ILE A 53 -7.05 -8.86 -3.87
CA ILE A 53 -7.89 -8.16 -2.91
C ILE A 53 -9.34 -8.38 -3.28
N THR A 54 -10.17 -8.68 -2.30
CA THR A 54 -11.59 -9.00 -2.52
C THR A 54 -12.32 -7.91 -3.30
N ASN A 55 -12.09 -6.65 -2.95
CA ASN A 55 -12.68 -5.52 -3.67
C ASN A 55 -11.77 -4.31 -3.54
N PRO A 56 -10.84 -4.10 -4.48
CA PRO A 56 -9.90 -2.98 -4.39
C PRO A 56 -10.56 -1.61 -4.55
N ARG A 57 -11.80 -1.57 -5.00
CA ARG A 57 -12.54 -0.31 -5.16
C ARG A 57 -13.24 0.12 -3.89
N SER A 58 -13.18 -0.68 -2.83
CA SER A 58 -13.88 -0.40 -1.58
C SER A 58 -12.96 -0.71 -0.41
N VAL A 59 -12.95 0.18 0.56
CA VAL A 59 -12.22 -0.02 1.81
C VAL A 59 -13.15 0.26 2.97
N GLU A 60 -13.08 -0.59 3.99
CA GLU A 60 -13.81 -0.38 5.23
C GLU A 60 -12.78 -0.07 6.31
N TYR A 61 -12.98 1.04 6.99
CA TYR A 61 -12.10 1.49 8.05
C TYR A 61 -12.92 1.67 9.32
N ALA A 62 -12.50 1.02 10.39
CA ALA A 62 -13.19 1.10 11.68
C ALA A 62 -12.20 1.26 12.81
N VAL A 63 -12.58 2.08 13.78
CA VAL A 63 -11.83 2.23 15.03
C VAL A 63 -12.66 1.58 16.12
N THR A 64 -12.06 0.62 16.82
CA THR A 64 -12.71 -0.11 17.90
C THR A 64 -12.11 0.28 19.26
N GLY A 65 -12.90 0.18 20.29
CA GLY A 65 -12.52 0.56 21.66
C GLY A 65 -13.10 1.87 22.05
#